data_605474a35c04f040b38e649827236578
#
_entry.id   605474a35c04f040b38e649827236578
#
_cell.length_a   1.000
_cell.length_b   1.000
_cell.length_c   1.000
_cell.angle_alpha   90.00
_cell.angle_beta   90.00
_cell.angle_gamma   90.00
#
_symmetry.space_group_name_H-M   'P 1'
#
loop_
_entity.id
_entity.type
_entity.pdbx_description
1 polymer ?
#
loop_
_entity_poly.entity_id
_entity_poly.type
_entity_poly.pdbx_seq_one_letter_code
_entity_poly.pdbx_strand_id
1 'polypeptide(L)'
;MQTFLADDKHVRTIGRSIFHNNVRYLSWSCSAVEFVFTGTEITAEIWTDWVNDEPWKEIFQPYFAVFINDEAVPCKRFAINEGTAVYPIYKSDKAETVKIRIMKLSEAAFSKSGIASINADGEIAPTAPLSRRMEFIGDSITCGFGIEGKCAEEGFRTATENPYINYASKTARSFRAEYNLISWSGVGVYSSDTKTDEINDSWVVPSYYGYTDLAVEGIIGIDKHIEWDFGSFAPDVIVINLGTNDKSYTKGIPERIEGFKLDYEKFVRDVRKKKSELTHYLCVGYDGCRALSCN
;
A
#
# COMPACT_ATOMS: atom_id res chain seq x y z
N MET A 1 -7.24 3.40 -30.58
CA MET A 1 -6.67 2.89 -29.30
C MET A 1 -7.01 1.42 -29.16
N GLN A 2 -6.08 0.64 -28.64
CA GLN A 2 -6.25 -0.77 -28.29
C GLN A 2 -6.44 -0.86 -26.76
N THR A 3 -7.29 -1.78 -26.31
CA THR A 3 -7.55 -2.02 -24.88
C THR A 3 -6.73 -3.19 -24.38
N PHE A 4 -6.02 -2.99 -23.28
CA PHE A 4 -5.22 -3.99 -22.57
C PHE A 4 -5.77 -4.21 -21.15
N LEU A 5 -5.76 -5.44 -20.69
CA LEU A 5 -6.01 -5.74 -19.30
C LEU A 5 -4.75 -5.42 -18.45
N ALA A 6 -4.94 -5.03 -17.21
CA ALA A 6 -3.83 -4.84 -16.27
C ALA A 6 -3.39 -6.19 -15.67
N ASP A 7 -3.22 -7.22 -16.51
CA ASP A 7 -2.73 -8.55 -16.16
C ASP A 7 -1.19 -8.65 -16.26
N ASP A 8 -0.62 -9.75 -15.82
CA ASP A 8 0.83 -9.93 -15.76
C ASP A 8 1.50 -10.08 -17.15
N LYS A 9 0.71 -10.16 -18.24
CA LYS A 9 1.23 -10.15 -19.62
C LYS A 9 1.53 -8.72 -20.07
N HIS A 10 0.79 -7.75 -19.57
CA HIS A 10 0.86 -6.38 -20.05
C HIS A 10 1.52 -5.43 -19.03
N VAL A 11 1.40 -5.73 -17.74
CA VAL A 11 1.96 -4.87 -16.68
C VAL A 11 2.71 -5.68 -15.63
N ARG A 12 3.71 -5.07 -15.03
CA ARG A 12 4.31 -5.54 -13.78
C ARG A 12 3.56 -4.91 -12.60
N THR A 13 3.22 -5.72 -11.62
CA THR A 13 2.59 -5.25 -10.39
C THR A 13 3.64 -4.93 -9.33
N ILE A 14 3.47 -3.84 -8.60
CA ILE A 14 4.26 -3.42 -7.44
C ILE A 14 3.33 -3.45 -6.22
N GLY A 15 3.76 -4.09 -5.14
CA GLY A 15 2.92 -4.32 -3.96
C GLY A 15 2.01 -5.54 -4.10
N ARG A 16 1.27 -5.84 -3.02
CA ARG A 16 0.25 -6.91 -3.05
C ARG A 16 -0.96 -6.44 -3.83
N SER A 17 -1.49 -7.28 -4.69
CA SER A 17 -2.67 -6.99 -5.51
C SER A 17 -3.42 -8.25 -5.88
N ILE A 18 -4.69 -8.11 -6.23
CA ILE A 18 -5.54 -9.19 -6.75
C ILE A 18 -5.92 -8.86 -8.18
N PHE A 19 -5.76 -9.83 -9.09
CA PHE A 19 -6.36 -9.76 -10.43
C PHE A 19 -7.59 -10.67 -10.45
N HIS A 20 -8.77 -10.06 -10.55
CA HIS A 20 -10.05 -10.77 -10.53
C HIS A 20 -11.06 -10.09 -11.45
N ASN A 21 -11.84 -10.87 -12.20
CA ASN A 21 -12.83 -10.37 -13.14
C ASN A 21 -12.30 -9.26 -14.08
N ASN A 22 -11.09 -9.45 -14.61
CA ASN A 22 -10.38 -8.52 -15.50
C ASN A 22 -9.96 -7.17 -14.85
N VAL A 23 -10.06 -7.02 -13.54
CA VAL A 23 -9.61 -5.83 -12.81
C VAL A 23 -8.40 -6.18 -11.95
N ARG A 24 -7.35 -5.34 -12.00
CA ARG A 24 -6.21 -5.38 -11.08
C ARG A 24 -6.51 -4.49 -9.89
N TYR A 25 -6.88 -5.08 -8.76
CA TYR A 25 -7.17 -4.36 -7.52
C TYR A 25 -5.89 -3.94 -6.81
N LEU A 26 -5.82 -2.67 -6.45
CA LEU A 26 -4.69 -1.99 -5.81
C LEU A 26 -5.21 -1.31 -4.55
N SER A 27 -5.22 -2.00 -3.39
CA SER A 27 -5.73 -1.42 -2.14
C SER A 27 -4.62 -0.82 -1.29
N TRP A 28 -3.47 -1.50 -1.21
CA TRP A 28 -2.36 -1.08 -0.36
C TRP A 28 -1.70 0.22 -0.81
N SER A 29 -1.21 0.99 0.15
CA SER A 29 -0.42 2.20 -0.08
C SER A 29 0.76 1.94 -1.02
N CYS A 30 0.98 2.78 -2.02
CA CYS A 30 1.99 2.63 -3.07
C CYS A 30 1.87 1.37 -3.93
N SER A 31 0.77 0.60 -3.85
CA SER A 31 0.53 -0.45 -4.85
C SER A 31 0.36 0.17 -6.24
N ALA A 32 0.94 -0.48 -7.25
CA ALA A 32 1.02 0.10 -8.58
C ALA A 32 1.05 -0.94 -9.70
N VAL A 33 0.77 -0.51 -10.91
CA VAL A 33 1.16 -1.19 -12.14
C VAL A 33 2.25 -0.39 -12.85
N GLU A 34 3.20 -1.09 -13.47
CA GLU A 34 4.29 -0.47 -14.23
C GLU A 34 4.51 -1.21 -15.55
N PHE A 35 4.71 -0.46 -16.62
CA PHE A 35 4.91 -0.99 -17.95
C PHE A 35 5.73 -0.04 -18.82
N VAL A 36 6.33 -0.57 -19.88
CA VAL A 36 6.90 0.21 -20.97
C VAL A 36 5.81 0.42 -22.01
N PHE A 37 5.68 1.63 -22.51
CA PHE A 37 4.75 2.02 -23.56
C PHE A 37 5.49 2.62 -24.75
N THR A 38 5.10 2.26 -25.97
CA THR A 38 5.57 2.91 -27.19
C THR A 38 4.38 3.39 -27.98
N GLY A 39 4.21 4.71 -28.09
CA GLY A 39 3.09 5.37 -28.75
C GLY A 39 2.97 6.84 -28.34
N THR A 40 1.78 7.43 -28.50
CA THR A 40 1.53 8.86 -28.21
C THR A 40 0.52 9.09 -27.10
N GLU A 41 -0.42 8.18 -26.83
CA GLU A 41 -1.51 8.43 -25.90
C GLU A 41 -1.91 7.17 -25.11
N ILE A 42 -2.05 7.34 -23.79
CA ILE A 42 -2.60 6.33 -22.86
C ILE A 42 -3.68 6.95 -21.98
N THR A 43 -4.76 6.20 -21.81
CA THR A 43 -5.76 6.38 -20.74
C THR A 43 -5.88 5.10 -19.92
N ALA A 44 -6.32 5.20 -18.68
CA ALA A 44 -6.66 4.06 -17.83
C ALA A 44 -8.09 4.20 -17.34
N GLU A 45 -8.81 3.09 -17.35
CA GLU A 45 -10.11 2.97 -16.69
C GLU A 45 -9.88 2.45 -15.28
N ILE A 46 -10.27 3.25 -14.27
CA ILE A 46 -10.02 2.97 -12.86
C ILE A 46 -11.36 2.87 -12.12
N TRP A 47 -11.52 1.79 -11.38
CA TRP A 47 -12.64 1.51 -10.49
C TRP A 47 -12.31 1.88 -9.05
N THR A 48 -13.32 2.26 -8.27
CA THR A 48 -13.24 2.39 -6.82
C THR A 48 -14.56 2.01 -6.16
N ASP A 49 -14.49 1.53 -4.90
CA ASP A 49 -15.64 1.33 -4.01
C ASP A 49 -16.06 2.63 -3.29
N TRP A 50 -15.25 3.69 -3.39
CA TRP A 50 -15.58 4.96 -2.79
C TRP A 50 -16.79 5.61 -3.46
N VAL A 51 -17.73 6.09 -2.62
CA VAL A 51 -18.91 6.84 -3.03
C VAL A 51 -19.02 8.11 -2.17
N ASN A 52 -19.44 9.21 -2.78
CA ASN A 52 -19.59 10.52 -2.11
C ASN A 52 -21.08 10.78 -1.79
N ASP A 53 -21.71 9.82 -1.11
CA ASP A 53 -23.12 9.89 -0.73
C ASP A 53 -23.37 10.68 0.57
N GLU A 54 -22.29 11.04 1.30
CA GLU A 54 -22.34 11.82 2.52
C GLU A 54 -21.20 12.85 2.54
N PRO A 55 -21.42 14.10 3.02
CA PRO A 55 -20.41 15.17 2.98
C PRO A 55 -19.07 14.83 3.65
N TRP A 56 -19.11 13.99 4.71
CA TRP A 56 -17.89 13.58 5.42
C TRP A 56 -17.04 12.58 4.64
N LYS A 57 -17.60 11.92 3.63
CA LYS A 57 -16.86 10.94 2.80
C LYS A 57 -15.96 11.59 1.75
N GLU A 58 -16.17 12.88 1.43
CA GLU A 58 -15.32 13.62 0.51
C GLU A 58 -13.85 13.59 0.91
N ILE A 59 -13.56 13.65 2.23
CA ILE A 59 -12.19 13.61 2.75
C ILE A 59 -11.47 12.28 2.48
N PHE A 60 -12.19 11.22 2.14
CA PHE A 60 -11.68 9.86 1.88
C PHE A 60 -11.59 9.51 0.39
N GLN A 61 -11.77 10.48 -0.51
CA GLN A 61 -11.64 10.27 -1.95
C GLN A 61 -10.25 9.67 -2.29
N PRO A 62 -10.18 8.58 -3.09
CA PRO A 62 -8.89 7.97 -3.40
C PRO A 62 -8.05 8.81 -4.37
N TYR A 63 -6.73 8.71 -4.21
CA TYR A 63 -5.76 9.42 -5.04
C TYR A 63 -4.78 8.46 -5.73
N PHE A 64 -4.47 8.77 -6.98
CA PHE A 64 -3.45 8.11 -7.77
C PHE A 64 -2.38 9.10 -8.23
N ALA A 65 -1.20 8.55 -8.54
CA ALA A 65 -0.10 9.28 -9.16
C ALA A 65 0.42 8.53 -10.39
N VAL A 66 0.92 9.30 -11.37
CA VAL A 66 1.60 8.78 -12.56
C VAL A 66 3.05 9.22 -12.53
N PHE A 67 3.96 8.28 -12.78
CA PHE A 67 5.40 8.53 -12.90
C PHE A 67 5.87 8.09 -14.29
N ILE A 68 6.76 8.89 -14.88
CA ILE A 68 7.34 8.65 -16.19
C ILE A 68 8.86 8.50 -16.04
N ASN A 69 9.44 7.47 -16.65
CA ASN A 69 10.89 7.25 -16.77
C ASN A 69 11.69 7.32 -15.45
N ASP A 70 11.13 6.77 -14.35
CA ASP A 70 11.75 6.78 -13.01
C ASP A 70 11.95 8.17 -12.37
N GLU A 71 11.22 9.16 -12.82
CA GLU A 71 11.25 10.47 -12.18
C GLU A 71 10.88 10.37 -10.69
N ALA A 72 11.59 11.13 -9.87
CA ALA A 72 11.38 11.15 -8.42
C ALA A 72 10.08 11.86 -8.00
N VAL A 73 9.51 12.65 -8.91
CA VAL A 73 8.27 13.40 -8.70
C VAL A 73 7.24 12.89 -9.71
N PRO A 74 6.00 12.65 -9.29
CA PRO A 74 4.96 12.24 -10.23
C PRO A 74 4.68 13.38 -11.22
N CYS A 75 4.54 13.04 -12.50
CA CYS A 75 4.11 14.00 -13.51
C CYS A 75 2.64 14.42 -13.31
N LYS A 76 1.86 13.58 -12.62
CA LYS A 76 0.46 13.82 -12.32
C LYS A 76 0.05 13.16 -11.02
N ARG A 77 -0.76 13.86 -10.22
CA ARG A 77 -1.54 13.33 -9.10
C ARG A 77 -3.00 13.73 -9.30
N PHE A 78 -3.92 12.80 -9.08
CA PHE A 78 -5.34 13.06 -9.33
C PHE A 78 -6.22 12.22 -8.40
N ALA A 79 -7.40 12.77 -8.10
CA ALA A 79 -8.45 12.10 -7.37
C ALA A 79 -9.25 11.17 -8.30
N ILE A 80 -9.77 10.08 -7.74
CA ILE A 80 -10.62 9.12 -8.45
C ILE A 80 -12.08 9.46 -8.18
N ASN A 81 -12.88 9.53 -9.23
CA ASN A 81 -14.32 9.71 -9.15
C ASN A 81 -15.01 8.38 -8.79
N GLU A 82 -16.26 8.46 -8.35
CA GLU A 82 -17.09 7.31 -8.00
C GLU A 82 -17.19 6.27 -9.12
N GLY A 83 -17.26 5.01 -8.74
CA GLY A 83 -17.44 3.89 -9.65
C GLY A 83 -16.26 3.68 -10.57
N THR A 84 -16.53 3.53 -11.87
CA THR A 84 -15.50 3.30 -12.89
C THR A 84 -15.45 4.50 -13.85
N ALA A 85 -14.27 5.09 -14.02
CA ALA A 85 -14.07 6.24 -14.89
C ALA A 85 -12.73 6.18 -15.63
N VAL A 86 -12.65 6.87 -16.77
CA VAL A 86 -11.46 6.95 -17.64
C VAL A 86 -10.63 8.17 -17.28
N TYR A 87 -9.32 7.96 -17.11
CA TYR A 87 -8.35 8.99 -16.76
C TYR A 87 -7.25 9.08 -17.82
N PRO A 88 -6.88 10.30 -18.28
CA PRO A 88 -5.72 10.48 -19.14
C PRO A 88 -4.45 10.21 -18.31
N ILE A 89 -3.59 9.33 -18.80
CA ILE A 89 -2.35 8.91 -18.12
C ILE A 89 -1.13 9.57 -18.76
N TYR A 90 -1.02 9.49 -20.08
CA TYR A 90 0.11 10.01 -20.83
C TYR A 90 -0.33 10.54 -22.18
N LYS A 91 0.32 11.61 -22.64
CA LYS A 91 0.16 12.15 -24.00
C LYS A 91 1.43 12.84 -24.46
N SER A 92 1.83 12.61 -25.70
CA SER A 92 2.92 13.29 -26.40
C SER A 92 2.55 13.62 -27.85
N ASP A 93 3.28 14.56 -28.45
CA ASP A 93 3.05 14.97 -29.86
C ASP A 93 3.64 13.99 -30.88
N LYS A 94 4.52 13.10 -30.45
CA LYS A 94 5.18 12.07 -31.30
C LYS A 94 5.30 10.77 -30.52
N ALA A 95 5.31 9.67 -31.26
CA ALA A 95 5.52 8.36 -30.66
C ALA A 95 6.91 8.30 -30.01
N GLU A 96 6.93 7.88 -28.76
CA GLU A 96 8.15 7.65 -27.99
C GLU A 96 7.97 6.44 -27.07
N THR A 97 9.10 5.90 -26.62
CA THR A 97 9.08 4.80 -25.66
C THR A 97 9.34 5.35 -24.27
N VAL A 98 8.37 5.14 -23.37
CA VAL A 98 8.43 5.62 -21.98
C VAL A 98 8.06 4.51 -21.01
N LYS A 99 8.64 4.53 -19.81
CA LYS A 99 8.19 3.71 -18.70
C LYS A 99 7.12 4.49 -17.93
N ILE A 100 5.97 3.84 -17.69
CA ILE A 100 4.83 4.43 -16.98
C ILE A 100 4.55 3.60 -15.74
N ARG A 101 4.37 4.29 -14.61
CA ARG A 101 3.87 3.71 -13.35
C ARG A 101 2.60 4.44 -12.93
N ILE A 102 1.52 3.68 -12.73
CA ILE A 102 0.25 4.17 -12.18
C ILE A 102 0.15 3.62 -10.76
N MET A 103 0.18 4.50 -9.76
CA MET A 103 0.33 4.14 -8.34
C MET A 103 -0.83 4.70 -7.52
N LYS A 104 -1.42 3.85 -6.67
CA LYS A 104 -2.38 4.27 -5.65
C LYS A 104 -1.64 4.94 -4.48
N LEU A 105 -2.08 6.11 -4.07
CA LEU A 105 -1.49 6.86 -2.95
C LEU A 105 -2.29 6.69 -1.65
N SER A 106 -3.61 6.71 -1.71
CA SER A 106 -4.46 6.52 -0.52
C SER A 106 -4.42 5.09 0.00
N GLU A 107 -4.53 4.92 1.32
CA GLU A 107 -4.50 3.62 1.97
C GLU A 107 -5.79 2.79 1.78
N ALA A 108 -5.73 1.51 2.15
CA ALA A 108 -6.85 0.56 2.02
C ALA A 108 -8.00 0.82 3.03
N ALA A 109 -7.73 1.50 4.15
CA ALA A 109 -8.73 1.77 5.18
C ALA A 109 -9.95 2.56 4.67
N PHE A 110 -9.72 3.49 3.75
CA PHE A 110 -10.74 4.45 3.32
C PHE A 110 -11.36 4.12 1.97
N SER A 111 -10.60 3.52 1.06
CA SER A 111 -11.11 3.14 -0.27
C SER A 111 -10.24 2.07 -0.94
N LYS A 112 -10.88 1.20 -1.70
CA LYS A 112 -10.25 0.23 -2.57
C LYS A 112 -10.39 0.73 -3.99
N SER A 113 -9.40 0.43 -4.82
CA SER A 113 -9.43 0.83 -6.22
C SER A 113 -8.79 -0.26 -7.08
N GLY A 114 -9.07 -0.22 -8.37
CA GLY A 114 -8.49 -1.17 -9.31
C GLY A 114 -8.43 -0.62 -10.71
N ILE A 115 -7.49 -1.11 -11.52
CA ILE A 115 -7.35 -0.77 -12.92
C ILE A 115 -8.12 -1.81 -13.73
N ALA A 116 -9.22 -1.38 -14.35
CA ALA A 116 -10.08 -2.22 -15.18
C ALA A 116 -9.51 -2.41 -16.58
N SER A 117 -8.95 -1.34 -17.17
CA SER A 117 -8.30 -1.40 -18.48
C SER A 117 -7.27 -0.29 -18.66
N ILE A 118 -6.35 -0.52 -19.61
CA ILE A 118 -5.41 0.46 -20.13
C ILE A 118 -5.68 0.59 -21.63
N ASN A 119 -5.98 1.78 -22.10
CA ASN A 119 -6.23 2.03 -23.51
C ASN A 119 -5.05 2.82 -24.09
N ALA A 120 -4.42 2.30 -25.12
CA ALA A 120 -3.21 2.87 -25.73
C ALA A 120 -3.33 2.89 -27.27
N ASP A 121 -2.67 3.85 -27.91
CA ASP A 121 -2.53 3.91 -29.36
C ASP A 121 -1.30 3.14 -29.89
N GLY A 122 -0.59 2.47 -28.98
CA GLY A 122 0.60 1.67 -29.28
C GLY A 122 0.68 0.43 -28.40
N GLU A 123 1.89 -0.11 -28.22
CA GLU A 123 2.15 -1.34 -27.51
C GLU A 123 2.54 -1.10 -26.05
N ILE A 124 2.14 -2.00 -25.15
CA ILE A 124 2.58 -2.03 -23.76
C ILE A 124 3.22 -3.38 -23.42
N ALA A 125 4.23 -3.35 -22.55
CA ALA A 125 4.89 -4.57 -22.04
C ALA A 125 5.31 -4.36 -20.58
N PRO A 126 5.29 -5.43 -19.74
CA PRO A 126 5.70 -5.31 -18.35
C PRO A 126 7.19 -4.96 -18.23
N THR A 127 7.54 -4.20 -17.18
CA THR A 127 8.93 -3.91 -16.84
C THR A 127 9.59 -5.08 -16.10
N ALA A 128 10.92 -5.15 -16.13
CA ALA A 128 11.65 -6.10 -15.29
C ALA A 128 11.64 -5.67 -13.81
N PRO A 129 11.57 -6.62 -12.86
CA PRO A 129 11.67 -6.31 -11.44
C PRO A 129 13.08 -5.82 -11.05
N LEU A 130 13.16 -5.03 -9.98
CA LEU A 130 14.43 -4.68 -9.36
C LEU A 130 14.97 -5.90 -8.58
N SER A 131 16.30 -5.96 -8.43
CA SER A 131 16.97 -7.06 -7.74
C SER A 131 16.85 -7.00 -6.21
N ARG A 132 16.73 -5.80 -5.65
CA ARG A 132 16.57 -5.59 -4.21
C ARG A 132 15.10 -5.43 -3.85
N ARG A 133 14.70 -5.93 -2.69
CA ARG A 133 13.31 -5.90 -2.23
C ARG A 133 13.24 -5.56 -0.75
N MET A 134 12.32 -4.70 -0.38
CA MET A 134 12.06 -4.32 1.01
C MET A 134 10.57 -4.43 1.30
N GLU A 135 10.21 -4.91 2.49
CA GLU A 135 8.84 -4.90 2.97
C GLU A 135 8.75 -4.03 4.23
N PHE A 136 7.74 -3.17 4.28
CA PHE A 136 7.47 -2.31 5.41
C PHE A 136 6.09 -2.64 5.97
N ILE A 137 6.06 -3.02 7.23
CA ILE A 137 4.84 -3.37 7.95
C ILE A 137 4.60 -2.25 8.97
N GLY A 138 3.42 -1.63 8.93
CA GLY A 138 3.20 -0.46 9.76
C GLY A 138 1.75 0.01 9.83
N ASP A 139 1.60 1.17 10.42
CA ASP A 139 0.34 1.87 10.65
C ASP A 139 0.22 3.14 9.78
N SER A 140 -0.51 4.15 10.25
CA SER A 140 -0.70 5.45 9.60
C SER A 140 0.60 6.15 9.22
N ILE A 141 1.67 5.98 10.00
CA ILE A 141 2.99 6.56 9.71
C ILE A 141 3.55 5.96 8.41
N THR A 142 3.33 4.68 8.19
CA THR A 142 3.74 3.97 6.98
C THR A 142 2.77 4.21 5.81
N CYS A 143 1.49 4.52 6.07
CA CYS A 143 0.57 5.02 5.04
C CYS A 143 0.92 6.43 4.57
N GLY A 144 1.71 7.20 5.32
CA GLY A 144 1.99 8.60 5.01
C GLY A 144 0.84 9.53 5.37
N PHE A 145 0.08 9.18 6.42
CA PHE A 145 -1.07 9.89 6.95
C PHE A 145 -0.72 11.37 7.24
N GLY A 146 -1.40 12.29 6.55
CA GLY A 146 -1.25 13.72 6.76
C GLY A 146 0.13 14.32 6.46
N ILE A 147 1.03 13.59 5.79
CA ILE A 147 2.43 14.04 5.55
C ILE A 147 2.51 15.32 4.71
N GLU A 148 1.50 15.61 3.90
CA GLU A 148 1.38 16.85 3.11
C GLU A 148 0.46 17.89 3.77
N GLY A 149 -0.03 17.63 5.00
CA GLY A 149 -0.79 18.57 5.79
C GLY A 149 0.05 19.78 6.21
N LYS A 150 -0.57 20.95 6.29
CA LYS A 150 0.10 22.21 6.64
C LYS A 150 0.32 22.36 8.14
N CYS A 151 -0.56 21.79 8.94
CA CYS A 151 -0.52 21.82 10.40
C CYS A 151 -1.32 20.65 10.99
N ALA A 152 -1.12 20.36 12.27
CA ALA A 152 -1.80 19.26 12.96
C ALA A 152 -3.33 19.46 13.07
N GLU A 153 -3.79 20.70 13.09
CA GLU A 153 -5.19 21.09 13.24
C GLU A 153 -6.01 20.90 11.95
N GLU A 154 -5.35 20.71 10.80
CA GLU A 154 -6.03 20.54 9.51
C GLU A 154 -6.93 19.29 9.46
N GLY A 155 -6.65 18.32 10.32
CA GLY A 155 -7.32 17.02 10.30
C GLY A 155 -6.88 16.13 9.12
N PHE A 156 -7.30 14.87 9.17
CA PHE A 156 -6.96 13.92 8.12
C PHE A 156 -7.83 14.10 6.89
N ARG A 157 -7.20 13.96 5.74
CA ARG A 157 -7.85 13.70 4.46
C ARG A 157 -6.89 12.94 3.54
N THR A 158 -7.39 12.09 2.71
CA THR A 158 -6.60 11.35 1.71
C THR A 158 -5.86 12.27 0.73
N ALA A 159 -6.36 13.49 0.55
CA ALA A 159 -5.68 14.54 -0.23
C ALA A 159 -4.30 14.93 0.32
N THR A 160 -4.09 14.79 1.64
CA THR A 160 -2.81 15.08 2.32
C THR A 160 -2.03 13.82 2.70
N GLU A 161 -2.54 12.65 2.37
CA GLU A 161 -1.86 11.39 2.53
C GLU A 161 -0.93 11.13 1.34
N ASN A 162 0.33 10.80 1.61
CA ASN A 162 1.27 10.50 0.55
C ASN A 162 2.34 9.48 0.97
N PRO A 163 2.08 8.19 0.80
CA PRO A 163 3.03 7.13 1.14
C PRO A 163 4.30 7.16 0.28
N TYR A 164 4.28 7.78 -0.90
CA TYR A 164 5.46 7.86 -1.76
C TYR A 164 6.57 8.73 -1.19
N ILE A 165 6.24 9.73 -0.37
CA ILE A 165 7.23 10.63 0.24
C ILE A 165 7.49 10.33 1.73
N ASN A 166 6.91 9.26 2.27
CA ASN A 166 7.16 8.84 3.64
C ASN A 166 8.54 8.18 3.83
N TYR A 167 8.89 7.83 5.07
CA TYR A 167 10.17 7.21 5.40
C TYR A 167 10.39 5.89 4.65
N ALA A 168 9.38 5.04 4.55
CA ALA A 168 9.47 3.70 3.97
C ALA A 168 9.82 3.75 2.49
N SER A 169 9.01 4.47 1.71
CA SER A 169 9.22 4.63 0.27
C SER A 169 10.52 5.38 -0.06
N LYS A 170 10.90 6.40 0.72
CA LYS A 170 12.18 7.10 0.55
C LYS A 170 13.36 6.17 0.80
N THR A 171 13.31 5.38 1.88
CA THR A 171 14.34 4.39 2.20
C THR A 171 14.48 3.37 1.09
N ALA A 172 13.39 2.74 0.66
CA ALA A 172 13.43 1.76 -0.42
C ALA A 172 14.04 2.33 -1.71
N ARG A 173 13.61 3.52 -2.14
CA ARG A 173 14.19 4.17 -3.33
C ARG A 173 15.67 4.53 -3.18
N SER A 174 16.14 4.93 -1.98
CA SER A 174 17.57 5.21 -1.75
C SER A 174 18.42 3.97 -1.93
N PHE A 175 17.88 2.77 -1.66
CA PHE A 175 18.53 1.49 -1.90
C PHE A 175 18.24 0.91 -3.29
N ARG A 176 17.50 1.61 -4.14
CA ARG A 176 17.02 1.10 -5.43
C ARG A 176 16.32 -0.24 -5.28
N ALA A 177 15.45 -0.35 -4.28
CA ALA A 177 14.70 -1.55 -3.96
C ALA A 177 13.23 -1.42 -4.39
N GLU A 178 12.66 -2.53 -4.83
CA GLU A 178 11.21 -2.70 -4.85
C GLU A 178 10.68 -2.74 -3.41
N TYR A 179 9.43 -2.36 -3.21
CA TYR A 179 8.89 -2.34 -1.87
C TYR A 179 7.39 -2.65 -1.82
N ASN A 180 7.01 -3.34 -0.74
CA ASN A 180 5.63 -3.48 -0.30
C ASN A 180 5.42 -2.65 0.95
N LEU A 181 4.32 -1.91 1.01
CA LEU A 181 3.83 -1.26 2.23
C LEU A 181 2.58 -2.02 2.70
N ILE A 182 2.74 -2.80 3.77
CA ILE A 182 1.63 -3.50 4.42
C ILE A 182 1.24 -2.66 5.62
N SER A 183 0.41 -1.66 5.39
CA SER A 183 0.11 -0.63 6.38
C SER A 183 -1.36 -0.23 6.35
N TRP A 184 -1.87 0.11 7.54
CA TRP A 184 -3.26 0.50 7.74
C TRP A 184 -3.35 1.46 8.93
N SER A 185 -4.00 2.60 8.75
CA SER A 185 -4.16 3.59 9.82
C SER A 185 -4.96 3.05 10.99
N GLY A 186 -4.50 3.36 12.21
CA GLY A 186 -5.17 2.96 13.43
C GLY A 186 -4.86 1.53 13.91
N VAL A 187 -4.13 0.71 13.15
CA VAL A 187 -3.86 -0.68 13.55
C VAL A 187 -2.68 -0.81 14.50
N GLY A 188 -2.76 -1.80 15.38
CA GLY A 188 -1.67 -2.28 16.24
C GLY A 188 -1.31 -3.73 15.98
N VAL A 189 -0.44 -4.27 16.82
CA VAL A 189 -0.09 -5.70 16.86
C VAL A 189 -0.96 -6.42 17.88
N TYR A 190 -1.16 -5.83 19.04
CA TYR A 190 -1.90 -6.35 20.20
C TYR A 190 -3.28 -5.70 20.30
N SER A 191 -3.35 -4.38 20.13
CA SER A 191 -4.59 -3.62 20.09
C SER A 191 -4.50 -2.50 19.06
N SER A 192 -5.47 -2.41 18.19
CA SER A 192 -5.67 -1.23 17.36
C SER A 192 -6.13 -0.03 18.21
N ASP A 193 -6.12 1.18 17.65
CA ASP A 193 -6.50 2.39 18.37
C ASP A 193 -7.86 2.24 19.03
N THR A 194 -7.94 2.58 20.31
CA THR A 194 -9.17 2.53 21.10
C THR A 194 -9.33 3.78 21.97
N LYS A 195 -10.57 4.23 22.12
CA LYS A 195 -10.94 5.34 23.03
C LYS A 195 -11.45 4.84 24.37
N THR A 196 -11.52 3.51 24.55
CA THR A 196 -12.04 2.83 25.76
C THR A 196 -10.90 2.17 26.53
N ASP A 197 -11.25 1.46 27.62
CA ASP A 197 -10.34 0.58 28.36
C ASP A 197 -10.38 -0.88 27.87
N GLU A 198 -11.13 -1.13 26.78
CA GLU A 198 -11.21 -2.46 26.17
C GLU A 198 -10.18 -2.61 25.06
N ILE A 199 -9.64 -3.82 24.93
CA ILE A 199 -8.76 -4.17 23.84
C ILE A 199 -9.53 -4.13 22.51
N ASN A 200 -8.89 -3.63 21.47
CA ASN A 200 -9.42 -3.62 20.10
C ASN A 200 -8.57 -4.53 19.22
N ASP A 201 -8.80 -5.84 19.30
CA ASP A 201 -8.07 -6.88 18.57
C ASP A 201 -8.80 -7.42 17.33
N SER A 202 -9.96 -6.85 17.00
CA SER A 202 -10.78 -7.30 15.87
C SER A 202 -10.09 -7.12 14.51
N TRP A 203 -9.22 -6.13 14.37
CA TRP A 203 -8.45 -5.84 13.18
C TRP A 203 -7.04 -5.36 13.55
N VAL A 204 -6.11 -6.30 13.71
CA VAL A 204 -4.70 -6.08 14.04
C VAL A 204 -3.81 -6.66 12.94
N VAL A 205 -2.58 -6.17 12.81
CA VAL A 205 -1.66 -6.56 11.73
C VAL A 205 -1.50 -8.08 11.59
N PRO A 206 -1.33 -8.86 12.68
CA PRO A 206 -1.24 -10.32 12.58
C PRO A 206 -2.44 -10.99 11.90
N SER A 207 -3.64 -10.40 11.97
CA SER A 207 -4.85 -10.98 11.40
C SER A 207 -4.89 -10.95 9.88
N TYR A 208 -4.24 -9.97 9.23
CA TYR A 208 -4.29 -9.81 7.77
C TYR A 208 -2.94 -9.98 7.06
N TYR A 209 -1.82 -9.95 7.77
CA TYR A 209 -0.48 -10.03 7.16
C TYR A 209 -0.27 -11.28 6.29
N GLY A 210 -0.90 -12.39 6.65
CA GLY A 210 -0.82 -13.66 5.93
C GLY A 210 -1.57 -13.70 4.59
N TYR A 211 -2.33 -12.66 4.26
CA TYR A 211 -3.22 -12.63 3.10
C TYR A 211 -2.81 -11.58 2.08
N THR A 212 -3.33 -11.72 0.86
CA THR A 212 -3.02 -10.79 -0.24
C THR A 212 -3.69 -9.44 0.00
N ASP A 213 -5.02 -9.42 0.17
CA ASP A 213 -5.78 -8.19 0.34
C ASP A 213 -7.19 -8.47 0.90
N LEU A 214 -7.28 -8.76 2.19
CA LEU A 214 -8.57 -9.01 2.86
C LEU A 214 -9.55 -7.84 2.72
N ALA A 215 -9.02 -6.61 2.54
CA ALA A 215 -9.85 -5.42 2.49
C ALA A 215 -10.74 -5.36 1.24
N VAL A 216 -10.31 -5.96 0.13
CA VAL A 216 -11.05 -5.92 -1.14
C VAL A 216 -11.85 -7.20 -1.39
N GLU A 217 -11.42 -8.35 -0.87
CA GLU A 217 -11.97 -9.67 -1.20
C GLU A 217 -13.50 -9.76 -1.07
N GLY A 218 -14.04 -9.34 0.09
CA GLY A 218 -15.48 -9.36 0.33
C GLY A 218 -16.29 -8.42 -0.58
N ILE A 219 -15.66 -7.33 -1.04
CA ILE A 219 -16.30 -6.34 -1.91
C ILE A 219 -16.41 -6.87 -3.34
N ILE A 220 -15.43 -7.64 -3.79
CA ILE A 220 -15.36 -8.16 -5.16
C ILE A 220 -15.90 -9.61 -5.31
N GLY A 221 -16.53 -10.14 -4.27
CA GLY A 221 -17.19 -11.46 -4.31
C GLY A 221 -16.22 -12.64 -4.23
N ILE A 222 -15.12 -12.49 -3.49
CA ILE A 222 -14.22 -13.61 -3.18
C ILE A 222 -14.60 -14.19 -1.82
N ASP A 223 -15.14 -15.40 -1.81
CA ASP A 223 -15.63 -16.06 -0.59
C ASP A 223 -14.50 -16.71 0.24
N LYS A 224 -13.40 -17.08 -0.40
CA LYS A 224 -12.25 -17.71 0.26
C LYS A 224 -11.05 -16.77 0.23
N HIS A 225 -10.56 -16.43 1.41
CA HIS A 225 -9.38 -15.58 1.56
C HIS A 225 -8.17 -16.09 0.77
N ILE A 226 -7.53 -15.17 0.03
CA ILE A 226 -6.35 -15.45 -0.78
C ILE A 226 -5.12 -15.27 0.10
N GLU A 227 -4.48 -16.38 0.45
CA GLU A 227 -3.20 -16.33 1.15
C GLU A 227 -2.15 -15.61 0.30
N TRP A 228 -1.28 -14.84 0.96
CA TRP A 228 -0.17 -14.20 0.27
C TRP A 228 0.90 -15.25 -0.08
N ASP A 229 1.29 -15.31 -1.34
CA ASP A 229 2.44 -16.10 -1.76
C ASP A 229 3.75 -15.39 -1.37
N PHE A 230 4.29 -15.78 -0.22
CA PHE A 230 5.54 -15.23 0.29
C PHE A 230 6.76 -15.56 -0.61
N GLY A 231 6.65 -16.49 -1.53
CA GLY A 231 7.67 -16.79 -2.54
C GLY A 231 7.69 -15.79 -3.70
N SER A 232 6.53 -15.20 -4.03
CA SER A 232 6.44 -14.24 -5.14
C SER A 232 7.17 -12.93 -4.86
N PHE A 233 7.29 -12.54 -3.59
CA PHE A 233 8.06 -11.38 -3.16
C PHE A 233 8.89 -11.74 -1.94
N ALA A 234 10.17 -12.09 -2.15
CA ALA A 234 11.13 -12.39 -1.09
C ALA A 234 11.95 -11.13 -0.77
N PRO A 235 11.64 -10.38 0.29
CA PRO A 235 12.36 -9.16 0.64
C PRO A 235 13.74 -9.49 1.25
N ASP A 236 14.74 -8.67 0.92
CA ASP A 236 16.05 -8.71 1.58
C ASP A 236 15.99 -8.13 3.00
N VAL A 237 15.07 -7.18 3.22
CA VAL A 237 14.86 -6.49 4.50
C VAL A 237 13.37 -6.34 4.78
N ILE A 238 12.96 -6.67 6.01
CA ILE A 238 11.64 -6.30 6.54
C ILE A 238 11.81 -5.26 7.64
N VAL A 239 11.05 -4.18 7.56
CA VAL A 239 10.96 -3.13 8.57
C VAL A 239 9.57 -3.19 9.20
N ILE A 240 9.49 -3.35 10.53
CA ILE A 240 8.23 -3.34 11.28
C ILE A 240 8.21 -2.07 12.13
N ASN A 241 7.25 -1.18 11.86
CA ASN A 241 7.06 0.08 12.58
C ASN A 241 5.62 0.12 13.14
N LEU A 242 5.43 -0.45 14.32
CA LEU A 242 4.14 -0.60 15.02
C LEU A 242 4.29 -0.30 16.50
N GLY A 243 3.17 -0.13 17.20
CA GLY A 243 3.13 0.15 18.63
C GLY A 243 2.48 1.48 18.99
N THR A 244 2.40 2.42 18.03
CA THR A 244 1.76 3.73 18.24
C THR A 244 0.31 3.58 18.65
N ASN A 245 -0.45 2.72 17.97
CA ASN A 245 -1.86 2.49 18.24
C ASN A 245 -2.08 1.61 19.48
N ASP A 246 -1.24 0.63 19.70
CA ASP A 246 -1.25 -0.22 20.91
C ASP A 246 -1.14 0.60 22.20
N LYS A 247 -0.47 1.76 22.15
CA LYS A 247 -0.34 2.68 23.28
C LYS A 247 -1.68 3.20 23.78
N SER A 248 -2.67 3.34 22.93
CA SER A 248 -4.03 3.79 23.29
C SER A 248 -4.72 2.83 24.27
N TYR A 249 -4.40 1.52 24.18
CA TYR A 249 -4.87 0.51 25.10
C TYR A 249 -3.90 0.26 26.26
N THR A 250 -2.59 0.19 26.00
CA THR A 250 -1.60 -0.16 27.05
C THR A 250 -1.49 0.91 28.11
N LYS A 251 -1.63 2.18 27.77
CA LYS A 251 -1.69 3.36 28.68
C LYS A 251 -0.61 3.36 29.76
N GLY A 252 0.51 2.68 29.54
CA GLY A 252 1.58 2.52 30.53
C GLY A 252 1.30 1.48 31.62
N ILE A 253 0.22 0.70 31.53
CA ILE A 253 -0.13 -0.35 32.48
C ILE A 253 0.79 -1.58 32.28
N PRO A 254 1.56 -2.02 33.31
CA PRO A 254 2.58 -3.05 33.14
C PRO A 254 2.06 -4.37 32.52
N GLU A 255 0.90 -4.85 32.95
CA GLU A 255 0.30 -6.09 32.47
C GLU A 255 -0.08 -6.01 31.00
N ARG A 256 -0.60 -4.85 30.55
CA ARG A 256 -0.95 -4.60 29.14
C ARG A 256 0.30 -4.44 28.26
N ILE A 257 1.35 -3.81 28.80
CA ILE A 257 2.65 -3.71 28.13
C ILE A 257 3.27 -5.07 27.94
N GLU A 258 3.16 -5.96 28.93
CA GLU A 258 3.67 -7.32 28.81
C GLU A 258 2.90 -8.11 27.75
N GLY A 259 1.56 -7.99 27.68
CA GLY A 259 0.74 -8.56 26.62
C GLY A 259 1.18 -8.07 25.23
N PHE A 260 1.37 -6.75 25.07
CA PHE A 260 1.89 -6.18 23.83
C PHE A 260 3.26 -6.75 23.43
N LYS A 261 4.21 -6.89 24.36
CA LYS A 261 5.53 -7.48 24.07
C LYS A 261 5.42 -8.91 23.57
N LEU A 262 4.62 -9.74 24.25
CA LEU A 262 4.42 -11.14 23.88
C LEU A 262 3.84 -11.28 22.47
N ASP A 263 2.82 -10.49 22.12
CA ASP A 263 2.20 -10.52 20.80
C ASP A 263 3.12 -9.94 19.72
N TYR A 264 3.88 -8.88 20.05
CA TYR A 264 4.87 -8.33 19.13
C TYR A 264 5.98 -9.35 18.82
N GLU A 265 6.53 -10.00 19.83
CA GLU A 265 7.53 -11.08 19.65
C GLU A 265 6.96 -12.24 18.83
N LYS A 266 5.74 -12.66 19.15
CA LYS A 266 5.05 -13.71 18.39
C LYS A 266 4.91 -13.31 16.92
N PHE A 267 4.45 -12.10 16.64
CA PHE A 267 4.30 -11.59 15.27
C PHE A 267 5.64 -11.58 14.51
N VAL A 268 6.72 -11.06 15.13
CA VAL A 268 8.06 -11.07 14.52
C VAL A 268 8.51 -12.49 14.19
N ARG A 269 8.30 -13.45 15.11
CA ARG A 269 8.63 -14.87 14.88
C ARG A 269 7.80 -15.48 13.73
N ASP A 270 6.53 -15.13 13.63
CA ASP A 270 5.65 -15.64 12.59
C ASP A 270 6.00 -15.05 11.21
N VAL A 271 6.34 -13.76 11.13
CA VAL A 271 6.91 -13.12 9.94
C VAL A 271 8.20 -13.84 9.52
N ARG A 272 9.10 -14.12 10.47
CA ARG A 272 10.37 -14.81 10.22
C ARG A 272 10.18 -16.22 9.66
N LYS A 273 9.22 -16.99 10.19
CA LYS A 273 8.92 -18.34 9.68
C LYS A 273 8.42 -18.33 8.24
N LYS A 274 7.66 -17.31 7.86
CA LYS A 274 7.13 -17.16 6.50
C LYS A 274 8.19 -16.74 5.49
N LYS A 275 9.34 -16.25 5.95
CA LYS A 275 10.45 -15.68 5.16
C LYS A 275 11.79 -16.33 5.58
N SER A 276 11.91 -17.65 5.42
CA SER A 276 13.05 -18.44 5.90
C SER A 276 14.44 -18.03 5.38
N GLU A 277 14.50 -17.30 4.26
CA GLU A 277 15.75 -16.85 3.63
C GLU A 277 16.13 -15.38 3.93
N LEU A 278 15.42 -14.73 4.85
CA LEU A 278 15.66 -13.33 5.19
C LEU A 278 16.99 -13.11 5.92
N THR A 279 17.71 -12.09 5.45
CA THR A 279 19.01 -11.72 6.01
C THR A 279 18.91 -10.69 7.14
N HIS A 280 17.90 -9.81 7.14
CA HIS A 280 17.82 -8.70 8.11
C HIS A 280 16.38 -8.34 8.51
N TYR A 281 16.17 -8.04 9.80
CA TYR A 281 14.97 -7.44 10.36
C TYR A 281 15.32 -6.15 11.08
N LEU A 282 14.49 -5.14 10.93
CA LEU A 282 14.55 -3.92 11.73
C LEU A 282 13.18 -3.72 12.38
N CYS A 283 13.12 -3.81 13.71
CA CYS A 283 11.92 -3.48 14.46
C CYS A 283 12.08 -2.09 15.05
N VAL A 284 11.16 -1.19 14.75
CA VAL A 284 11.09 0.16 15.31
C VAL A 284 9.80 0.25 16.11
N GLY A 285 9.90 0.36 17.43
CA GLY A 285 8.76 0.57 18.31
C GLY A 285 8.75 2.00 18.84
N TYR A 286 7.58 2.55 19.10
CA TYR A 286 7.42 3.86 19.71
C TYR A 286 7.39 3.76 21.23
N ASP A 287 8.11 4.67 21.94
CA ASP A 287 8.18 4.85 23.39
C ASP A 287 8.64 3.63 24.23
N GLY A 288 9.95 3.49 24.36
CA GLY A 288 10.60 2.69 25.42
C GLY A 288 10.87 1.23 25.07
N CYS A 289 10.42 0.73 23.94
CA CYS A 289 10.93 -0.51 23.40
C CYS A 289 12.32 -0.26 22.80
N ARG A 290 13.38 -0.68 23.49
CA ARG A 290 14.70 -0.77 22.88
C ARG A 290 14.57 -1.64 21.64
N ALA A 291 15.19 -1.20 20.54
CA ALA A 291 15.28 -2.01 19.32
C ALA A 291 15.66 -3.44 19.71
N LEU A 292 14.78 -4.38 19.43
CA LEU A 292 15.11 -5.80 19.60
C LEU A 292 16.10 -6.13 18.49
N SER A 293 17.39 -6.13 18.81
CA SER A 293 18.42 -6.69 17.93
C SER A 293 18.16 -8.19 17.88
N CYS A 294 17.48 -8.64 16.88
CA CYS A 294 17.33 -10.06 16.60
C CYS A 294 18.63 -10.55 15.93
N ASN A 295 19.53 -11.15 16.74
CA ASN A 295 20.63 -11.97 16.23
C ASN A 295 20.10 -13.31 15.70
#